data_116ffdcded9df73cffa0573f6115c274
#
_entry.id   116ffdcded9df73cffa0573f6115c274
#
_cell.length_a   1.000
_cell.length_b   1.000
_cell.length_c   1.000
_cell.angle_alpha   90.00
_cell.angle_beta   90.00
_cell.angle_gamma   90.00
#
_symmetry.space_group_name_H-M   'P 1'
#
loop_
_entity.id
_entity.type
_entity.pdbx_description
1 polymer ?
#
loop_
_entity_poly.entity_id
_entity_poly.type
_entity_poly.pdbx_seq_one_letter_code
_entity_poly.pdbx_strand_id
1 'polypeptide(L)'
;MNEYNESMEKRKRWILSITIGCFLIIFFSQKINAQGMVLEFMDHYYHGIITGFFPAVSKKEVTFSGNILSDMVRMYYQETVPILQYRTDYKDKKEEDLVQQDYYFQDDETTDEVVEEVKKEEKLFHAKKWENSKYLRKYIYQIDSTTMATENELNGKVLLNTNLKLRKSDEPQILIYHTHGSEAYRGSRKGRKSDTVIGVGDILTKRLEQKNIKVVHDRNIYDVKNGKEERSKAYNYAATAIEKNLKKYPSIQVVIDLHRDGVNESTKLVTRQNGKRMAQIMFFNGMSRTATNGNIKYLKNPNKQTNLAFSLQLQAQAALKYPGFTRKIYVKGYRYNLHYRGRSLLVEVGAQNNTLSEAKASMSLLAELLNNVLY
;
A
#
# COMPACT_ATOMS: atom_id res chain seq x y z
N MET A 1 -36.42 -10.16 17.36
CA MET A 1 -35.94 -9.80 16.01
C MET A 1 -36.74 -8.62 15.42
N ASN A 2 -38.06 -8.49 15.65
CA ASN A 2 -38.84 -7.35 15.16
C ASN A 2 -38.53 -6.02 15.86
N GLU A 3 -38.36 -5.98 17.19
CA GLU A 3 -38.04 -4.74 17.92
C GLU A 3 -36.65 -4.15 17.59
N TYR A 4 -35.67 -5.00 17.29
CA TYR A 4 -34.34 -4.57 16.87
C TYR A 4 -34.37 -3.88 15.49
N ASN A 5 -35.14 -4.44 14.54
CA ASN A 5 -35.28 -3.87 13.21
C ASN A 5 -36.06 -2.54 13.23
N GLU A 6 -37.09 -2.42 14.07
CA GLU A 6 -37.86 -1.18 14.24
C GLU A 6 -37.00 -0.05 14.88
N SER A 7 -36.15 -0.40 15.84
CA SER A 7 -35.18 0.52 16.43
C SER A 7 -34.14 0.99 15.40
N MET A 8 -33.63 0.11 14.54
CA MET A 8 -32.69 0.44 13.46
C MET A 8 -33.32 1.35 12.41
N GLU A 9 -34.57 1.10 12.01
CA GLU A 9 -35.28 1.96 11.05
C GLU A 9 -35.61 3.34 11.63
N LYS A 10 -35.98 3.43 12.88
CA LYS A 10 -36.13 4.72 13.58
C LYS A 10 -34.81 5.49 13.63
N ARG A 11 -33.68 4.84 13.92
CA ARG A 11 -32.35 5.46 13.89
C ARG A 11 -31.96 5.95 12.49
N LYS A 12 -32.20 5.18 11.43
CA LYS A 12 -31.94 5.60 10.06
C LYS A 12 -32.74 6.84 9.65
N ARG A 13 -34.03 6.86 9.96
CA ARG A 13 -34.92 8.02 9.69
C ARG A 13 -34.43 9.27 10.48
N TRP A 14 -34.00 9.09 11.71
CA TRP A 14 -33.46 10.18 12.53
C TRP A 14 -32.17 10.74 11.94
N ILE A 15 -31.23 9.88 11.55
CA ILE A 15 -29.98 10.27 10.90
C ILE A 15 -30.25 11.01 9.58
N LEU A 16 -31.17 10.51 8.76
CA LEU A 16 -31.55 11.16 7.50
C LEU A 16 -32.16 12.54 7.73
N SER A 17 -33.06 12.70 8.71
CA SER A 17 -33.68 13.98 9.06
C SER A 17 -32.65 15.00 9.56
N ILE A 18 -31.65 14.56 10.35
CA ILE A 18 -30.54 15.41 10.82
C ILE A 18 -29.67 15.85 9.65
N THR A 19 -29.33 14.93 8.74
CA THR A 19 -28.50 15.24 7.57
C THR A 19 -29.16 16.26 6.65
N ILE A 20 -30.48 16.11 6.42
CA ILE A 20 -31.28 17.06 5.62
C ILE A 20 -31.36 18.43 6.33
N GLY A 21 -31.57 18.43 7.63
CA GLY A 21 -31.60 19.68 8.45
C GLY A 21 -30.28 20.43 8.37
N CYS A 22 -29.15 19.74 8.53
CA CYS A 22 -27.82 20.35 8.40
C CYS A 22 -27.57 20.91 6.98
N PHE A 23 -28.00 20.18 5.94
CA PHE A 23 -27.86 20.64 4.55
C PHE A 23 -28.66 21.90 4.27
N LEU A 24 -29.87 21.99 4.81
CA LEU A 24 -30.73 23.18 4.69
C LEU A 24 -30.13 24.38 5.45
N ILE A 25 -29.59 24.19 6.64
CA ILE A 25 -28.95 25.26 7.42
C ILE A 25 -27.70 25.79 6.67
N ILE A 26 -26.87 24.93 6.10
CA ILE A 26 -25.68 25.31 5.31
C ILE A 26 -26.12 26.06 4.04
N PHE A 27 -27.16 25.59 3.36
CA PHE A 27 -27.67 26.21 2.12
C PHE A 27 -28.25 27.59 2.37
N PHE A 28 -28.98 27.79 3.48
CA PHE A 28 -29.57 29.08 3.83
C PHE A 28 -28.53 30.05 4.44
N SER A 29 -27.49 29.55 5.15
CA SER A 29 -26.43 30.40 5.72
C SER A 29 -25.53 31.06 4.67
N GLN A 30 -25.45 30.47 3.46
CA GLN A 30 -24.74 31.08 2.33
C GLN A 30 -25.46 32.30 1.73
N LYS A 31 -26.76 32.47 2.02
CA LYS A 31 -27.57 33.60 1.53
C LYS A 31 -27.77 34.73 2.54
N ILE A 32 -27.39 34.52 3.80
CA ILE A 32 -27.59 35.52 4.88
C ILE A 32 -26.24 35.68 5.59
N ASN A 33 -25.74 36.91 5.69
CA ASN A 33 -24.43 37.25 6.26
C ASN A 33 -24.40 37.08 7.80
N ALA A 34 -24.81 35.89 8.31
CA ALA A 34 -24.96 35.56 9.73
C ALA A 34 -23.97 34.47 10.18
N GLN A 35 -22.73 34.49 9.68
CA GLN A 35 -21.74 33.43 9.95
C GLN A 35 -21.45 33.22 11.46
N GLY A 36 -21.49 34.25 12.30
CA GLY A 36 -21.21 34.12 13.74
C GLY A 36 -22.28 33.30 14.49
N MET A 37 -23.57 33.63 14.29
CA MET A 37 -24.70 32.98 14.99
C MET A 37 -24.90 31.52 14.59
N VAL A 38 -24.60 31.18 13.34
CA VAL A 38 -24.66 29.82 12.84
C VAL A 38 -23.54 28.94 13.40
N LEU A 39 -22.33 29.49 13.55
CA LEU A 39 -21.20 28.78 14.16
C LEU A 39 -21.45 28.46 15.64
N GLU A 40 -22.00 29.38 16.41
CA GLU A 40 -22.30 29.18 17.82
C GLU A 40 -23.42 28.15 18.05
N PHE A 41 -24.48 28.19 17.20
CA PHE A 41 -25.56 27.19 17.23
C PHE A 41 -25.06 25.80 16.82
N MET A 42 -24.21 25.70 15.81
CA MET A 42 -23.62 24.45 15.33
C MET A 42 -22.68 23.86 16.40
N ASP A 43 -21.87 24.65 17.07
CA ASP A 43 -20.97 24.21 18.13
C ASP A 43 -21.76 23.57 19.29
N HIS A 44 -22.83 24.23 19.75
CA HIS A 44 -23.69 23.71 20.83
C HIS A 44 -24.44 22.44 20.45
N TYR A 45 -24.93 22.38 19.23
CA TYR A 45 -25.68 21.23 18.70
C TYR A 45 -24.80 20.02 18.45
N TYR A 46 -23.61 20.19 17.87
CA TYR A 46 -22.64 19.12 17.63
C TYR A 46 -22.01 18.61 18.92
N HIS A 47 -21.77 19.46 19.91
CA HIS A 47 -21.28 19.02 21.21
C HIS A 47 -22.25 18.05 21.89
N GLY A 48 -23.57 18.29 21.79
CA GLY A 48 -24.60 17.38 22.28
C GLY A 48 -24.68 16.05 21.53
N ILE A 49 -24.44 16.05 20.21
CA ILE A 49 -24.42 14.83 19.41
C ILE A 49 -23.17 13.99 19.67
N ILE A 50 -22.00 14.61 19.67
CA ILE A 50 -20.72 13.92 19.89
C ILE A 50 -20.68 13.28 21.28
N THR A 51 -21.07 13.99 22.33
CA THR A 51 -21.10 13.45 23.69
C THR A 51 -22.18 12.38 23.89
N GLY A 52 -23.29 12.44 23.15
CA GLY A 52 -24.35 11.42 23.19
C GLY A 52 -24.03 10.12 22.46
N PHE A 53 -23.24 10.19 21.37
CA PHE A 53 -22.85 9.01 20.59
C PHE A 53 -21.48 8.43 20.94
N PHE A 54 -20.59 9.21 21.54
CA PHE A 54 -19.23 8.82 21.90
C PHE A 54 -18.92 9.22 23.36
N PRO A 55 -19.46 8.51 24.35
CA PRO A 55 -19.27 8.85 25.76
C PRO A 55 -17.82 8.77 26.27
N ALA A 56 -16.90 8.25 25.45
CA ALA A 56 -15.47 8.15 25.76
C ALA A 56 -14.66 9.40 25.38
N VAL A 57 -15.25 10.38 24.69
CA VAL A 57 -14.57 11.64 24.35
C VAL A 57 -14.58 12.56 25.57
N SER A 58 -13.45 12.58 26.29
CA SER A 58 -13.28 13.45 27.47
C SER A 58 -13.30 14.93 27.05
N LYS A 59 -13.80 15.78 27.96
CA LYS A 59 -13.93 17.26 27.88
C LYS A 59 -12.59 18.00 27.67
N LYS A 60 -11.86 17.74 26.59
CA LYS A 60 -10.84 18.67 26.12
C LYS A 60 -11.48 19.59 25.10
N GLU A 61 -11.33 20.89 25.32
CA GLU A 61 -11.86 21.92 24.43
C GLU A 61 -11.43 21.69 22.99
N VAL A 62 -12.41 21.41 22.13
CA VAL A 62 -12.19 21.24 20.69
C VAL A 62 -12.34 22.62 20.07
N THR A 63 -11.25 23.26 19.73
CA THR A 63 -11.26 24.52 18.96
C THR A 63 -11.38 24.22 17.48
N PHE A 64 -12.41 24.76 16.81
CA PHE A 64 -12.63 24.61 15.38
C PHE A 64 -11.89 25.69 14.59
N SER A 65 -11.12 25.28 13.57
CA SER A 65 -10.35 26.14 12.68
C SER A 65 -11.20 26.66 11.52
N GLY A 66 -12.26 27.32 11.65
CA GLY A 66 -13.03 27.96 10.55
C GLY A 66 -13.45 27.12 9.34
N ASN A 67 -13.04 25.85 9.23
CA ASN A 67 -13.44 24.90 8.19
C ASN A 67 -13.99 23.61 8.81
N ILE A 68 -15.23 23.71 9.29
CA ILE A 68 -15.94 22.67 10.06
C ILE A 68 -15.91 21.30 9.38
N LEU A 69 -16.05 21.25 8.06
CA LEU A 69 -16.08 19.98 7.31
C LEU A 69 -14.71 19.28 7.35
N SER A 70 -13.63 20.04 7.22
CA SER A 70 -12.27 19.47 7.29
C SER A 70 -11.93 18.99 8.70
N ASP A 71 -12.39 19.70 9.71
CA ASP A 71 -12.16 19.35 11.12
C ASP A 71 -12.99 18.12 11.52
N MET A 72 -14.24 17.99 11.06
CA MET A 72 -15.06 16.79 11.26
C MET A 72 -14.47 15.55 10.54
N VAL A 73 -14.01 15.70 9.32
CA VAL A 73 -13.33 14.65 8.58
C VAL A 73 -12.03 14.26 9.29
N ARG A 74 -11.27 15.21 9.78
CA ARG A 74 -10.05 14.98 10.57
C ARG A 74 -10.32 14.23 11.87
N MET A 75 -11.36 14.63 12.63
CA MET A 75 -11.78 13.95 13.86
C MET A 75 -12.24 12.52 13.59
N TYR A 76 -13.06 12.30 12.55
CA TYR A 76 -13.50 10.96 12.16
C TYR A 76 -12.31 10.04 11.82
N TYR A 77 -11.33 10.54 11.07
CA TYR A 77 -10.13 9.77 10.73
C TYR A 77 -9.19 9.59 11.93
N GLN A 78 -9.10 10.53 12.86
CA GLN A 78 -8.30 10.40 14.08
C GLN A 78 -8.85 9.31 15.01
N GLU A 79 -10.17 9.22 15.17
CA GLU A 79 -10.79 8.21 16.03
C GLU A 79 -10.87 6.82 15.37
N THR A 80 -11.08 6.77 14.05
CA THR A 80 -11.22 5.50 13.32
C THR A 80 -9.90 4.90 12.89
N VAL A 81 -8.81 5.67 12.86
CA VAL A 81 -7.48 5.22 12.41
C VAL A 81 -6.41 5.56 13.48
N PRO A 82 -6.13 4.66 14.43
CA PRO A 82 -5.20 4.89 15.54
C PRO A 82 -3.79 5.36 15.13
N ILE A 83 -3.36 5.07 13.90
CA ILE A 83 -2.06 5.51 13.38
C ILE A 83 -1.99 7.03 13.12
N LEU A 84 -3.13 7.69 12.93
CA LEU A 84 -3.18 9.15 12.77
C LEU A 84 -3.09 9.87 14.11
N GLN A 85 -3.63 9.29 15.18
CA GLN A 85 -3.43 9.75 16.56
C GLN A 85 -1.96 9.73 16.95
N TYR A 86 -1.27 8.60 16.67
CA TYR A 86 0.17 8.46 16.93
C TYR A 86 1.01 9.50 16.17
N ARG A 87 0.60 9.88 14.97
CA ARG A 87 1.34 10.84 14.13
C ARG A 87 1.14 12.30 14.55
N THR A 88 -0.03 12.66 15.11
CA THR A 88 -0.27 13.99 15.69
C THR A 88 0.47 14.16 17.02
N ASP A 89 0.39 13.18 17.91
CA ASP A 89 1.09 13.20 19.20
C ASP A 89 2.63 13.27 19.03
N TYR A 90 3.16 12.61 17.99
CA TYR A 90 4.59 12.66 17.68
C TYR A 90 5.03 13.98 17.03
N LYS A 91 4.15 14.63 16.26
CA LYS A 91 4.45 15.91 15.61
C LYS A 91 4.45 17.06 16.61
N ASP A 92 3.47 17.05 17.52
CA ASP A 92 3.35 18.08 18.56
C ASP A 92 4.52 18.02 19.57
N LYS A 93 5.02 16.80 19.92
CA LYS A 93 6.22 16.64 20.74
C LYS A 93 7.52 17.10 20.05
N LYS A 94 7.62 16.96 18.72
CA LYS A 94 8.84 17.37 18.00
C LYS A 94 8.94 18.86 17.73
N GLU A 95 7.83 19.58 17.66
CA GLU A 95 7.85 21.05 17.49
C GLU A 95 8.17 21.78 18.80
N GLU A 96 7.81 21.23 19.97
CA GLU A 96 8.20 21.80 21.27
C GLU A 96 9.67 21.50 21.63
N ASP A 97 10.22 20.34 21.23
CA ASP A 97 11.61 19.95 21.51
C ASP A 97 12.65 20.62 20.58
N LEU A 98 12.24 21.13 19.42
CA LEU A 98 13.15 21.75 18.44
C LEU A 98 13.51 23.22 18.74
N VAL A 99 12.90 23.84 19.75
CA VAL A 99 13.17 25.26 20.11
C VAL A 99 14.24 25.39 21.22
N GLN A 100 14.72 24.27 21.80
CA GLN A 100 15.62 24.36 22.97
C GLN A 100 16.81 23.41 23.03
N GLN A 101 17.36 22.92 21.89
CA GLN A 101 18.62 22.15 21.95
C GLN A 101 19.63 22.50 20.85
N ASP A 102 20.09 23.73 20.84
CA ASP A 102 21.46 24.06 20.44
C ASP A 102 22.27 24.20 21.72
N TYR A 103 22.69 23.09 22.35
CA TYR A 103 23.81 23.11 23.30
C TYR A 103 24.28 21.68 23.66
N TYR A 104 25.54 21.39 23.28
CA TYR A 104 26.46 20.40 23.83
C TYR A 104 26.07 18.90 23.78
N PHE A 105 26.56 18.23 22.75
CA PHE A 105 26.93 16.83 22.87
C PHE A 105 28.27 16.77 23.64
N GLN A 106 28.21 16.44 24.92
CA GLN A 106 29.31 15.79 25.62
C GLN A 106 29.12 14.29 25.40
N ASP A 107 30.20 13.66 24.93
CA ASP A 107 30.33 12.20 24.84
C ASP A 107 30.10 11.59 26.23
N ASP A 108 28.96 10.97 26.42
CA ASP A 108 28.73 10.03 27.48
C ASP A 108 28.62 8.64 26.82
N GLU A 109 29.62 7.79 27.14
CA GLU A 109 29.69 6.39 26.73
C GLU A 109 28.48 5.61 27.31
N THR A 110 27.32 5.78 26.74
CA THR A 110 26.22 4.84 26.94
C THR A 110 26.37 3.76 25.88
N THR A 111 26.79 2.65 26.36
CA THR A 111 27.21 1.44 25.67
C THR A 111 26.29 1.07 24.50
N ASP A 112 26.90 0.79 23.35
CA ASP A 112 26.26 0.24 22.13
C ASP A 112 25.33 -0.94 22.42
N GLU A 113 25.50 -1.65 23.51
CA GLU A 113 24.65 -2.76 23.98
C GLU A 113 23.20 -2.34 24.28
N VAL A 114 22.98 -1.20 24.94
CA VAL A 114 21.62 -0.74 25.31
C VAL A 114 20.84 -0.30 24.09
N VAL A 115 21.49 0.35 23.12
CA VAL A 115 20.87 0.78 21.84
C VAL A 115 20.55 -0.42 20.97
N GLU A 116 21.37 -1.48 21.01
CA GLU A 116 21.15 -2.71 20.26
C GLU A 116 20.03 -3.57 20.87
N GLU A 117 19.88 -3.56 22.19
CA GLU A 117 18.83 -4.27 22.91
C GLU A 117 17.45 -3.63 22.71
N VAL A 118 17.33 -2.30 22.77
CA VAL A 118 16.10 -1.56 22.44
C VAL A 118 15.70 -1.78 20.99
N LYS A 119 16.65 -1.72 20.04
CA LYS A 119 16.39 -2.04 18.63
C LYS A 119 15.99 -3.50 18.41
N LYS A 120 16.46 -4.41 19.24
CA LYS A 120 16.13 -5.83 19.20
C LYS A 120 14.72 -6.10 19.76
N GLU A 121 14.33 -5.40 20.82
CA GLU A 121 12.97 -5.48 21.39
C GLU A 121 11.93 -4.85 20.49
N GLU A 122 12.20 -3.70 19.84
CA GLU A 122 11.32 -3.10 18.81
C GLU A 122 11.15 -4.04 17.62
N LYS A 123 12.23 -4.66 17.12
CA LYS A 123 12.18 -5.68 16.05
C LYS A 123 11.34 -6.88 16.44
N LEU A 124 11.48 -7.39 17.66
CA LEU A 124 10.70 -8.51 18.17
C LEU A 124 9.21 -8.16 18.37
N PHE A 125 8.91 -6.96 18.83
CA PHE A 125 7.55 -6.50 19.02
C PHE A 125 6.81 -6.33 17.66
N HIS A 126 7.47 -5.82 16.64
CA HIS A 126 6.93 -5.76 15.30
C HIS A 126 6.75 -7.16 14.69
N ALA A 127 7.70 -8.07 14.86
CA ALA A 127 7.61 -9.43 14.36
C ALA A 127 6.38 -10.17 14.89
N LYS A 128 6.10 -10.12 16.20
CA LYS A 128 4.92 -10.76 16.81
C LYS A 128 3.59 -10.25 16.26
N LYS A 129 3.45 -8.95 16.00
CA LYS A 129 2.23 -8.41 15.38
C LYS A 129 2.01 -8.95 13.97
N TRP A 130 3.09 -9.09 13.20
CA TRP A 130 3.03 -9.59 11.85
C TRP A 130 2.75 -11.10 11.75
N GLU A 131 2.89 -11.84 12.83
CA GLU A 131 2.47 -13.25 12.91
C GLU A 131 0.94 -13.41 12.99
N ASN A 132 0.21 -12.38 13.42
CA ASN A 132 -1.23 -12.42 13.66
C ASN A 132 -2.02 -12.14 12.36
N SER A 133 -2.83 -13.11 11.90
CA SER A 133 -3.63 -13.02 10.69
C SER A 133 -4.64 -11.87 10.70
N LYS A 134 -5.26 -11.57 11.86
CA LYS A 134 -6.21 -10.45 12.00
C LYS A 134 -5.49 -9.10 11.86
N TYR A 135 -4.30 -8.98 12.44
CA TYR A 135 -3.46 -7.79 12.27
C TYR A 135 -3.07 -7.60 10.80
N LEU A 136 -2.57 -8.65 10.15
CA LEU A 136 -2.20 -8.63 8.74
C LEU A 136 -3.38 -8.20 7.86
N ARG A 137 -4.56 -8.79 8.06
CA ARG A 137 -5.77 -8.46 7.32
C ARG A 137 -6.18 -6.99 7.50
N LYS A 138 -6.06 -6.44 8.68
CA LYS A 138 -6.48 -5.07 8.98
C LYS A 138 -5.47 -4.02 8.50
N TYR A 139 -4.18 -4.27 8.68
CA TYR A 139 -3.16 -3.22 8.52
C TYR A 139 -2.23 -3.43 7.33
N ILE A 140 -1.99 -4.68 6.91
CA ILE A 140 -0.97 -5.01 5.91
C ILE A 140 -1.58 -5.35 4.56
N TYR A 141 -2.72 -6.05 4.54
CA TYR A 141 -3.41 -6.42 3.31
C TYR A 141 -4.60 -5.51 3.02
N GLN A 142 -4.84 -5.27 1.74
CA GLN A 142 -6.08 -4.73 1.18
C GLN A 142 -6.69 -5.81 0.31
N ILE A 143 -7.75 -6.45 0.79
CA ILE A 143 -8.43 -7.54 0.09
C ILE A 143 -9.56 -6.94 -0.72
N ASP A 144 -9.52 -7.11 -2.05
CA ASP A 144 -10.55 -6.67 -2.98
C ASP A 144 -11.88 -7.38 -2.71
N SER A 145 -13.00 -6.67 -2.84
CA SER A 145 -14.35 -7.20 -2.59
C SER A 145 -14.73 -8.39 -3.50
N THR A 146 -14.05 -8.55 -4.62
CA THR A 146 -14.28 -9.67 -5.56
C THR A 146 -13.65 -10.98 -5.11
N THR A 147 -12.83 -10.97 -4.03
CA THR A 147 -12.13 -12.15 -3.53
C THR A 147 -12.15 -12.23 -2.00
N MET A 148 -11.59 -13.32 -1.49
CA MET A 148 -11.36 -13.53 -0.06
C MET A 148 -10.01 -14.21 0.14
N ALA A 149 -9.40 -13.95 1.30
CA ALA A 149 -8.27 -14.70 1.82
C ALA A 149 -8.64 -15.28 3.19
N THR A 150 -8.34 -16.54 3.44
CA THR A 150 -8.61 -17.18 4.72
C THR A 150 -7.58 -16.79 5.79
N GLU A 151 -7.88 -17.01 7.06
CA GLU A 151 -6.91 -16.81 8.14
C GLU A 151 -5.68 -17.71 7.99
N ASN A 152 -5.88 -18.95 7.51
CA ASN A 152 -4.78 -19.88 7.25
C ASN A 152 -3.87 -19.40 6.11
N GLU A 153 -4.43 -18.82 5.06
CA GLU A 153 -3.64 -18.25 3.96
C GLU A 153 -2.84 -17.02 4.41
N LEU A 154 -3.39 -16.22 5.33
CA LEU A 154 -2.73 -15.05 5.91
C LEU A 154 -2.11 -15.34 7.28
N ASN A 155 -1.70 -16.58 7.55
CA ASN A 155 -0.96 -16.93 8.77
C ASN A 155 0.45 -16.33 8.70
N GLY A 156 0.65 -15.22 9.39
CA GLY A 156 1.90 -14.47 9.33
C GLY A 156 3.09 -15.27 9.82
N LYS A 157 2.91 -16.12 10.86
CA LYS A 157 3.98 -17.00 11.35
C LYS A 157 4.47 -17.96 10.25
N VAL A 158 3.56 -18.55 9.49
CA VAL A 158 3.91 -19.45 8.37
C VAL A 158 4.56 -18.66 7.23
N LEU A 159 3.95 -17.53 6.84
CA LEU A 159 4.41 -16.72 5.70
C LEU A 159 5.81 -16.12 5.95
N LEU A 160 6.08 -15.60 7.14
CA LEU A 160 7.37 -15.00 7.48
C LEU A 160 8.48 -16.03 7.64
N ASN A 161 8.16 -17.27 8.04
CA ASN A 161 9.11 -18.37 8.18
C ASN A 161 9.27 -19.22 6.92
N THR A 162 8.54 -18.94 5.83
CA THR A 162 8.71 -19.62 4.56
C THR A 162 10.10 -19.33 3.99
N ASN A 163 10.87 -20.37 3.70
CA ASN A 163 12.21 -20.20 3.13
C ASN A 163 12.12 -19.74 1.66
N LEU A 164 12.52 -18.51 1.42
CA LEU A 164 12.56 -17.90 0.09
C LEU A 164 14.00 -17.72 -0.43
N LYS A 165 14.99 -18.13 0.35
CA LYS A 165 16.40 -17.93 0.00
C LYS A 165 16.78 -18.68 -1.28
N LEU A 166 17.61 -18.02 -2.06
CA LEU A 166 18.25 -18.55 -3.27
C LEU A 166 19.78 -18.55 -3.09
N ARG A 167 20.45 -19.43 -3.79
CA ARG A 167 21.90 -19.32 -3.96
C ARG A 167 22.17 -18.47 -5.20
N LYS A 168 23.07 -17.50 -5.11
CA LYS A 168 23.52 -16.73 -6.28
C LYS A 168 24.05 -17.66 -7.36
N SER A 169 23.79 -17.32 -8.60
CA SER A 169 24.18 -18.11 -9.78
C SER A 169 24.62 -17.16 -10.90
N ASP A 170 25.48 -17.62 -11.76
CA ASP A 170 25.86 -16.91 -12.98
C ASP A 170 24.75 -16.99 -14.06
N GLU A 171 23.78 -17.88 -13.87
CA GLU A 171 22.60 -18.01 -14.71
C GLU A 171 21.48 -17.04 -14.26
N PRO A 172 20.61 -16.57 -15.17
CA PRO A 172 19.50 -15.70 -14.82
C PRO A 172 18.54 -16.33 -13.82
N GLN A 173 18.25 -15.62 -12.72
CA GLN A 173 17.36 -16.11 -11.65
C GLN A 173 16.06 -15.34 -11.55
N ILE A 174 15.98 -14.14 -12.14
CA ILE A 174 14.80 -13.27 -12.12
C ILE A 174 14.37 -12.98 -13.55
N LEU A 175 13.07 -13.13 -13.81
CA LEU A 175 12.41 -12.59 -14.99
C LEU A 175 11.62 -11.35 -14.60
N ILE A 176 11.90 -10.22 -15.25
CA ILE A 176 11.07 -9.02 -15.20
C ILE A 176 10.33 -8.91 -16.53
N TYR A 177 9.03 -8.69 -16.49
CA TYR A 177 8.19 -8.45 -17.65
C TYR A 177 7.09 -7.44 -17.32
N HIS A 178 6.27 -7.07 -18.30
CA HIS A 178 5.24 -6.06 -18.17
C HIS A 178 3.99 -6.50 -18.93
N THR A 179 2.96 -7.00 -18.25
CA THR A 179 1.68 -7.31 -18.91
C THR A 179 1.12 -6.08 -19.63
N HIS A 180 1.26 -4.90 -19.01
CA HIS A 180 0.86 -3.62 -19.58
C HIS A 180 2.08 -2.72 -19.86
N GLY A 181 2.94 -3.13 -20.80
CA GLY A 181 4.18 -2.43 -21.14
C GLY A 181 4.01 -1.02 -21.69
N SER A 182 2.80 -0.65 -22.14
CA SER A 182 2.48 0.69 -22.58
C SER A 182 2.22 1.69 -21.44
N GLU A 183 2.08 1.24 -20.21
CA GLU A 183 1.81 2.11 -19.06
C GLU A 183 2.90 3.16 -18.85
N ALA A 184 2.48 4.42 -18.93
CA ALA A 184 3.34 5.58 -18.87
C ALA A 184 3.05 6.45 -17.65
N TYR A 185 3.96 7.36 -17.34
CA TYR A 185 3.92 8.27 -16.21
C TYR A 185 3.67 9.72 -16.68
N ARG A 186 3.37 10.59 -15.75
CA ARG A 186 3.23 12.03 -16.07
C ARG A 186 4.50 12.58 -16.71
N GLY A 187 4.34 13.25 -17.85
CA GLY A 187 5.44 13.82 -18.62
C GLY A 187 6.19 12.82 -19.51
N SER A 188 5.71 11.59 -19.63
CA SER A 188 6.26 10.61 -20.58
C SER A 188 6.02 11.01 -22.03
N ARG A 189 7.00 10.77 -22.88
CA ARG A 189 6.89 11.01 -24.33
C ARG A 189 6.18 9.86 -25.00
N LYS A 190 5.16 10.16 -25.80
CA LYS A 190 4.37 9.14 -26.50
C LYS A 190 5.26 8.23 -27.36
N GLY A 191 5.03 6.92 -27.28
CA GLY A 191 5.73 5.90 -28.06
C GLY A 191 7.15 5.56 -27.58
N ARG A 192 7.68 6.21 -26.54
CA ARG A 192 9.00 5.89 -25.98
C ARG A 192 8.90 4.85 -24.87
N LYS A 193 9.30 3.61 -25.16
CA LYS A 193 9.37 2.52 -24.18
C LYS A 193 10.16 2.88 -22.92
N SER A 194 11.27 3.63 -23.06
CA SER A 194 12.07 4.08 -21.91
C SER A 194 11.37 5.05 -20.96
N ASP A 195 10.20 5.57 -21.37
CA ASP A 195 9.39 6.49 -20.59
C ASP A 195 8.14 5.79 -19.99
N THR A 196 8.04 4.47 -20.14
CA THR A 196 6.99 3.62 -19.57
C THR A 196 7.51 2.76 -18.41
N VAL A 197 6.69 1.85 -17.89
CA VAL A 197 7.09 0.83 -16.91
C VAL A 197 8.28 0.00 -17.38
N ILE A 198 8.48 -0.16 -18.72
CA ILE A 198 9.65 -0.84 -19.28
C ILE A 198 10.95 -0.11 -18.91
N GLY A 199 10.98 1.22 -19.03
CA GLY A 199 12.15 2.01 -18.62
C GLY A 199 12.38 2.03 -17.11
N VAL A 200 11.35 1.77 -16.30
CA VAL A 200 11.47 1.55 -14.86
C VAL A 200 12.07 0.15 -14.61
N GLY A 201 11.63 -0.86 -15.35
CA GLY A 201 12.21 -2.22 -15.35
C GLY A 201 13.69 -2.25 -15.75
N ASP A 202 14.11 -1.41 -16.70
CA ASP A 202 15.54 -1.26 -17.06
C ASP A 202 16.38 -0.83 -15.85
N ILE A 203 15.86 0.12 -15.04
CA ILE A 203 16.56 0.56 -13.82
C ILE A 203 16.60 -0.54 -12.76
N LEU A 204 15.47 -1.25 -12.54
CA LEU A 204 15.43 -2.37 -11.60
C LEU A 204 16.45 -3.46 -12.01
N THR A 205 16.47 -3.83 -13.28
CA THR A 205 17.45 -4.78 -13.84
C THR A 205 18.88 -4.36 -13.52
N LYS A 206 19.24 -3.12 -13.88
CA LYS A 206 20.57 -2.57 -13.59
C LYS A 206 20.91 -2.61 -12.10
N ARG A 207 19.96 -2.30 -11.21
CA ARG A 207 20.18 -2.32 -9.75
C ARG A 207 20.36 -3.73 -9.19
N LEU A 208 19.68 -4.73 -9.75
CA LEU A 208 19.84 -6.14 -9.38
C LEU A 208 21.18 -6.68 -9.88
N GLU A 209 21.58 -6.36 -11.12
CA GLU A 209 22.86 -6.75 -11.69
C GLU A 209 24.05 -6.17 -10.91
N GLN A 210 23.94 -4.93 -10.42
CA GLN A 210 24.92 -4.33 -9.50
C GLN A 210 25.07 -5.10 -8.18
N LYS A 211 24.10 -5.96 -7.84
CA LYS A 211 24.13 -6.85 -6.67
C LYS A 211 24.52 -8.29 -7.03
N ASN A 212 25.07 -8.49 -8.25
CA ASN A 212 25.41 -9.81 -8.82
C ASN A 212 24.21 -10.76 -8.92
N ILE A 213 23.01 -10.22 -9.25
CA ILE A 213 21.81 -10.98 -9.51
C ILE A 213 21.53 -10.90 -11.01
N LYS A 214 21.61 -12.03 -11.72
CA LYS A 214 21.36 -12.07 -13.16
C LYS A 214 19.87 -12.03 -13.45
N VAL A 215 19.48 -11.19 -14.41
CA VAL A 215 18.10 -10.90 -14.75
C VAL A 215 17.82 -11.06 -16.24
N VAL A 216 16.70 -11.67 -16.60
CA VAL A 216 16.10 -11.54 -17.92
C VAL A 216 15.05 -10.45 -17.85
N HIS A 217 15.21 -9.38 -18.62
CA HIS A 217 14.20 -8.33 -18.73
C HIS A 217 13.50 -8.44 -20.08
N ASP A 218 12.26 -8.88 -20.06
CA ASP A 218 11.40 -8.94 -21.24
C ASP A 218 10.76 -7.55 -21.50
N ARG A 219 11.23 -6.87 -22.51
CA ARG A 219 10.85 -5.49 -22.88
C ARG A 219 9.75 -5.43 -23.94
N ASN A 220 9.01 -6.52 -24.15
CA ASN A 220 7.88 -6.54 -25.06
C ASN A 220 6.66 -5.80 -24.51
N ILE A 221 5.82 -5.30 -25.38
CA ILE A 221 4.52 -4.68 -25.06
C ILE A 221 3.44 -5.69 -25.44
N TYR A 222 2.63 -6.09 -24.46
CA TYR A 222 1.59 -7.12 -24.63
C TYR A 222 0.19 -6.53 -24.69
N ASP A 223 0.00 -5.32 -24.23
CA ASP A 223 -1.28 -4.60 -24.15
C ASP A 223 -1.59 -3.72 -25.37
N VAL A 224 -0.66 -3.63 -26.33
CA VAL A 224 -0.88 -2.94 -27.61
C VAL A 224 -0.50 -3.85 -28.77
N LYS A 225 -1.44 -4.10 -29.69
CA LYS A 225 -1.24 -4.90 -30.89
C LYS A 225 -1.75 -4.14 -32.11
N ASN A 226 -0.91 -4.03 -33.14
CA ASN A 226 -1.25 -3.27 -34.38
C ASN A 226 -1.75 -1.84 -34.10
N GLY A 227 -1.14 -1.16 -33.11
CA GLY A 227 -1.49 0.21 -32.72
C GLY A 227 -2.79 0.34 -31.90
N LYS A 228 -3.47 -0.78 -31.56
CA LYS A 228 -4.70 -0.81 -30.77
C LYS A 228 -4.43 -1.41 -29.40
N GLU A 229 -5.05 -0.83 -28.35
CA GLU A 229 -5.01 -1.38 -27.01
C GLU A 229 -5.83 -2.67 -26.92
N GLU A 230 -5.22 -3.75 -26.43
CA GLU A 230 -5.84 -5.07 -26.14
C GLU A 230 -5.60 -5.50 -24.69
N ARG A 231 -5.88 -4.61 -23.75
CA ARG A 231 -5.58 -4.84 -22.31
C ARG A 231 -6.16 -6.15 -21.75
N SER A 232 -7.38 -6.53 -22.17
CA SER A 232 -8.04 -7.78 -21.72
C SER A 232 -7.31 -9.05 -22.14
N LYS A 233 -6.56 -9.02 -23.25
CA LYS A 233 -5.79 -10.15 -23.79
C LYS A 233 -4.32 -10.14 -23.38
N ALA A 234 -3.85 -9.03 -22.82
CA ALA A 234 -2.44 -8.81 -22.50
C ALA A 234 -1.86 -9.92 -21.59
N TYR A 235 -2.62 -10.37 -20.60
CA TYR A 235 -2.20 -11.50 -19.74
C TYR A 235 -1.96 -12.81 -20.51
N ASN A 236 -2.75 -13.09 -21.54
CA ASN A 236 -2.57 -14.30 -22.37
C ASN A 236 -1.31 -14.17 -23.25
N TYR A 237 -1.08 -13.00 -23.83
CA TYR A 237 0.12 -12.75 -24.61
C TYR A 237 1.39 -12.79 -23.75
N ALA A 238 1.36 -12.18 -22.58
CA ALA A 238 2.44 -12.24 -21.60
C ALA A 238 2.69 -13.67 -21.13
N ALA A 239 1.65 -14.48 -20.89
CA ALA A 239 1.77 -15.89 -20.49
C ALA A 239 2.63 -16.70 -21.46
N THR A 240 2.38 -16.59 -22.76
CA THR A 240 3.19 -17.26 -23.81
C THR A 240 4.66 -16.85 -23.75
N ALA A 241 4.93 -15.57 -23.51
CA ALA A 241 6.31 -15.09 -23.41
C ALA A 241 7.00 -15.51 -22.10
N ILE A 242 6.27 -15.56 -20.99
CA ILE A 242 6.78 -16.10 -19.72
C ILE A 242 7.18 -17.56 -19.92
N GLU A 243 6.32 -18.39 -20.49
CA GLU A 243 6.60 -19.80 -20.75
C GLU A 243 7.83 -19.99 -21.63
N LYS A 244 7.97 -19.20 -22.70
CA LYS A 244 9.16 -19.21 -23.58
C LYS A 244 10.43 -18.85 -22.80
N ASN A 245 10.39 -17.81 -21.97
CA ASN A 245 11.54 -17.39 -21.17
C ASN A 245 11.90 -18.46 -20.12
N LEU A 246 10.91 -19.03 -19.42
CA LEU A 246 11.14 -20.08 -18.42
C LEU A 246 11.67 -21.40 -19.03
N LYS A 247 11.31 -21.69 -20.29
CA LYS A 247 11.88 -22.81 -21.04
C LYS A 247 13.32 -22.53 -21.47
N LYS A 248 13.61 -21.30 -21.91
CA LYS A 248 14.96 -20.89 -22.32
C LYS A 248 15.94 -20.76 -21.16
N TYR A 249 15.46 -20.31 -20.00
CA TYR A 249 16.24 -20.07 -18.79
C TYR A 249 15.61 -20.81 -17.61
N PRO A 250 15.84 -22.12 -17.46
CA PRO A 250 15.24 -22.93 -16.39
C PRO A 250 15.66 -22.49 -14.98
N SER A 251 16.79 -21.81 -14.88
CA SER A 251 17.33 -21.20 -13.65
C SER A 251 16.47 -20.09 -13.06
N ILE A 252 15.53 -19.53 -13.81
CA ILE A 252 14.62 -18.48 -13.31
C ILE A 252 13.70 -19.05 -12.23
N GLN A 253 13.78 -18.48 -11.04
CA GLN A 253 12.99 -18.85 -9.85
C GLN A 253 12.07 -17.72 -9.37
N VAL A 254 12.29 -16.49 -9.84
CA VAL A 254 11.52 -15.28 -9.49
C VAL A 254 10.92 -14.69 -10.76
N VAL A 255 9.65 -14.33 -10.72
CA VAL A 255 8.93 -13.73 -11.86
C VAL A 255 8.23 -12.45 -11.38
N ILE A 256 8.59 -11.31 -11.93
CA ILE A 256 8.08 -10.00 -11.55
C ILE A 256 7.34 -9.37 -12.72
N ASP A 257 6.05 -9.12 -12.53
CA ASP A 257 5.23 -8.30 -13.43
C ASP A 257 5.26 -6.85 -12.93
N LEU A 258 5.97 -5.97 -13.61
CA LEU A 258 6.16 -4.60 -13.17
C LEU A 258 5.20 -3.65 -13.88
N HIS A 259 4.36 -2.99 -13.10
CA HIS A 259 3.25 -2.12 -13.51
C HIS A 259 3.34 -0.73 -12.88
N ARG A 260 2.38 0.10 -13.20
CA ARG A 260 1.95 1.25 -12.42
C ARG A 260 0.45 1.19 -12.15
N ASP A 261 0.03 1.69 -10.98
CA ASP A 261 -1.39 1.72 -10.61
C ASP A 261 -2.19 2.77 -11.42
N GLY A 262 -3.51 2.60 -11.43
CA GLY A 262 -4.47 3.57 -11.93
C GLY A 262 -5.24 4.20 -10.76
N VAL A 263 -5.07 5.51 -10.53
CA VAL A 263 -5.70 6.24 -9.43
C VAL A 263 -6.39 7.51 -9.93
N ASN A 264 -7.20 8.14 -9.07
CA ASN A 264 -7.80 9.44 -9.36
C ASN A 264 -6.70 10.49 -9.64
N GLU A 265 -6.99 11.48 -10.49
CA GLU A 265 -6.05 12.51 -10.91
C GLU A 265 -5.43 13.31 -9.75
N SER A 266 -6.20 13.52 -8.68
CA SER A 266 -5.74 14.19 -7.45
C SER A 266 -4.79 13.36 -6.59
N THR A 267 -4.74 12.04 -6.78
CA THR A 267 -3.95 11.13 -5.93
C THR A 267 -2.48 11.13 -6.35
N LYS A 268 -1.58 11.40 -5.40
CA LYS A 268 -0.13 11.34 -5.60
C LYS A 268 0.48 10.29 -4.69
N LEU A 269 0.99 9.23 -5.28
CA LEU A 269 1.64 8.12 -4.56
C LEU A 269 3.14 8.38 -4.41
N VAL A 270 3.50 9.28 -3.51
CA VAL A 270 4.88 9.76 -3.32
C VAL A 270 5.32 9.59 -1.88
N THR A 271 6.57 9.23 -1.70
CA THR A 271 7.28 9.19 -0.41
C THR A 271 8.64 9.87 -0.53
N ARG A 272 9.28 10.13 0.62
CA ARG A 272 10.68 10.55 0.70
C ARG A 272 11.45 9.52 1.49
N GLN A 273 12.53 9.02 0.90
CA GLN A 273 13.45 8.09 1.56
C GLN A 273 14.88 8.59 1.34
N ASN A 274 15.64 8.71 2.41
CA ASN A 274 17.01 9.26 2.35
C ASN A 274 17.09 10.62 1.61
N GLY A 275 16.14 11.51 1.87
CA GLY A 275 16.02 12.82 1.23
C GLY A 275 15.53 12.82 -0.22
N LYS A 276 15.43 11.67 -0.88
CA LYS A 276 15.01 11.55 -2.29
C LYS A 276 13.50 11.33 -2.40
N ARG A 277 12.87 12.10 -3.27
CA ARG A 277 11.47 11.93 -3.65
C ARG A 277 11.34 10.73 -4.59
N MET A 278 10.39 9.83 -4.31
CA MET A 278 10.16 8.64 -5.10
C MET A 278 8.71 8.17 -5.04
N ALA A 279 8.30 7.33 -6.00
CA ALA A 279 6.97 6.74 -6.01
C ALA A 279 6.84 5.71 -4.88
N GLN A 280 5.67 5.66 -4.22
CA GLN A 280 5.32 4.53 -3.37
C GLN A 280 5.08 3.30 -4.25
N ILE A 281 5.42 2.11 -3.76
CA ILE A 281 5.13 0.86 -4.45
C ILE A 281 4.04 0.07 -3.73
N MET A 282 3.40 -0.86 -4.46
CA MET A 282 2.42 -1.79 -3.90
C MET A 282 2.71 -3.19 -4.41
N PHE A 283 2.81 -4.15 -3.51
CA PHE A 283 2.86 -5.57 -3.86
C PHE A 283 1.44 -6.10 -4.07
N PHE A 284 1.28 -7.01 -5.03
CA PHE A 284 -0.01 -7.50 -5.43
C PHE A 284 0.01 -9.03 -5.54
N ASN A 285 -1.03 -9.69 -5.03
CA ASN A 285 -1.22 -11.13 -5.08
C ASN A 285 -2.55 -11.51 -5.75
N GLY A 286 -2.49 -12.47 -6.66
CA GLY A 286 -3.65 -13.10 -7.27
C GLY A 286 -4.05 -14.38 -6.55
N MET A 287 -5.33 -14.50 -6.17
CA MET A 287 -5.80 -15.62 -5.33
C MET A 287 -6.35 -16.81 -6.10
N SER A 288 -6.70 -16.66 -7.37
CA SER A 288 -7.49 -17.64 -8.12
C SER A 288 -8.76 -18.05 -7.39
N ARG A 289 -9.44 -17.07 -6.79
CA ARG A 289 -10.62 -17.25 -5.95
C ARG A 289 -11.57 -16.07 -6.07
N THR A 290 -12.86 -16.33 -6.14
CA THR A 290 -13.92 -15.31 -6.01
C THR A 290 -14.47 -15.32 -4.59
N ALA A 291 -15.06 -14.19 -4.18
CA ALA A 291 -15.69 -14.05 -2.87
C ALA A 291 -16.92 -14.97 -2.72
N THR A 292 -17.68 -15.18 -3.80
CA THR A 292 -18.94 -15.93 -3.80
C THR A 292 -18.73 -17.42 -4.09
N ASN A 293 -17.93 -17.78 -5.11
CA ASN A 293 -17.83 -19.14 -5.64
C ASN A 293 -16.55 -19.89 -5.21
N GLY A 294 -15.73 -19.29 -4.34
CA GLY A 294 -14.50 -19.90 -3.87
C GLY A 294 -13.42 -20.01 -4.97
N ASN A 295 -12.62 -21.06 -4.93
CA ASN A 295 -11.49 -21.26 -5.85
C ASN A 295 -11.94 -21.39 -7.31
N ILE A 296 -11.25 -20.67 -8.21
CA ILE A 296 -11.50 -20.72 -9.65
C ILE A 296 -10.81 -21.99 -10.20
N LYS A 297 -11.60 -23.05 -10.43
CA LYS A 297 -11.10 -24.40 -10.76
C LYS A 297 -10.20 -24.45 -12.00
N TYR A 298 -10.52 -23.66 -13.05
CA TYR A 298 -9.77 -23.60 -14.30
C TYR A 298 -8.54 -22.68 -14.26
N LEU A 299 -8.37 -21.88 -13.19
CA LEU A 299 -7.19 -21.04 -12.98
C LEU A 299 -6.38 -21.53 -11.78
N LYS A 300 -5.82 -22.74 -11.84
CA LYS A 300 -5.01 -23.29 -10.75
C LYS A 300 -3.84 -22.36 -10.42
N ASN A 301 -3.61 -22.12 -9.13
CA ASN A 301 -2.47 -21.35 -8.61
C ASN A 301 -1.77 -22.14 -7.50
N PRO A 302 -0.93 -23.11 -7.83
CA PRO A 302 -0.25 -23.98 -6.86
C PRO A 302 0.76 -23.19 -6.01
N ASN A 303 1.26 -22.08 -6.52
CA ASN A 303 2.30 -21.27 -5.89
C ASN A 303 1.73 -20.12 -5.00
N LYS A 304 0.41 -20.04 -4.83
CA LYS A 304 -0.26 -18.94 -4.12
C LYS A 304 0.34 -18.69 -2.74
N GLN A 305 0.53 -19.72 -1.95
CA GLN A 305 0.99 -19.58 -0.56
C GLN A 305 2.44 -19.04 -0.50
N THR A 306 3.31 -19.53 -1.36
CA THR A 306 4.69 -19.03 -1.44
C THR A 306 4.76 -17.59 -1.98
N ASN A 307 3.86 -17.21 -2.89
CA ASN A 307 3.77 -15.84 -3.39
C ASN A 307 3.25 -14.88 -2.32
N LEU A 308 2.30 -15.30 -1.48
CA LEU A 308 1.87 -14.54 -0.30
C LEU A 308 3.01 -14.35 0.69
N ALA A 309 3.83 -15.39 0.92
CA ALA A 309 5.01 -15.29 1.76
C ALA A 309 6.03 -14.30 1.17
N PHE A 310 6.25 -14.33 -0.14
CA PHE A 310 7.18 -13.45 -0.81
C PHE A 310 6.78 -11.97 -0.68
N SER A 311 5.53 -11.64 -0.97
CA SER A 311 5.03 -10.27 -0.80
C SER A 311 5.06 -9.82 0.66
N LEU A 312 4.71 -10.70 1.63
CA LEU A 312 4.71 -10.35 3.04
C LEU A 312 6.13 -10.10 3.58
N GLN A 313 7.11 -10.93 3.21
CA GLN A 313 8.50 -10.75 3.65
C GLN A 313 9.12 -9.47 3.06
N LEU A 314 8.82 -9.14 1.78
CA LEU A 314 9.22 -7.87 1.18
C LEU A 314 8.56 -6.68 1.90
N GLN A 315 7.28 -6.78 2.22
CA GLN A 315 6.54 -5.75 2.95
C GLN A 315 7.09 -5.53 4.36
N ALA A 316 7.43 -6.61 5.07
CA ALA A 316 8.03 -6.54 6.40
C ALA A 316 9.41 -5.87 6.37
N GLN A 317 10.24 -6.24 5.41
CA GLN A 317 11.55 -5.59 5.20
C GLN A 317 11.40 -4.10 4.85
N ALA A 318 10.40 -3.76 4.01
CA ALA A 318 10.13 -2.37 3.65
C ALA A 318 9.63 -1.56 4.86
N ALA A 319 8.76 -2.13 5.68
CA ALA A 319 8.26 -1.46 6.89
C ALA A 319 9.37 -1.15 7.90
N LEU A 320 10.35 -2.06 8.02
CA LEU A 320 11.51 -1.87 8.90
C LEU A 320 12.53 -0.85 8.38
N LYS A 321 12.86 -0.92 7.08
CA LYS A 321 13.97 -0.14 6.51
C LYS A 321 13.52 1.18 5.89
N TYR A 322 12.30 1.22 5.33
CA TYR A 322 11.79 2.31 4.51
C TYR A 322 10.32 2.61 4.87
N PRO A 323 10.02 3.07 6.10
CA PRO A 323 8.64 3.37 6.50
C PRO A 323 7.95 4.31 5.50
N GLY A 324 6.72 3.96 5.11
CA GLY A 324 5.94 4.72 4.13
C GLY A 324 6.34 4.52 2.65
N PHE A 325 7.32 3.66 2.35
CA PHE A 325 7.69 3.34 0.97
C PHE A 325 6.67 2.45 0.27
N THR A 326 6.11 1.48 1.01
CA THR A 326 5.12 0.55 0.46
C THR A 326 3.70 0.90 0.93
N ARG A 327 2.74 0.69 0.04
CA ARG A 327 1.31 0.65 0.35
C ARG A 327 0.94 -0.74 0.87
N LYS A 328 -0.31 -0.94 1.35
CA LYS A 328 -0.80 -2.28 1.72
C LYS A 328 -0.68 -3.24 0.54
N ILE A 329 -0.38 -4.51 0.82
CA ILE A 329 -0.39 -5.56 -0.19
C ILE A 329 -1.81 -5.71 -0.73
N TYR A 330 -2.00 -5.58 -2.05
CA TYR A 330 -3.30 -5.74 -2.68
C TYR A 330 -3.56 -7.20 -3.06
N VAL A 331 -4.75 -7.68 -2.77
CA VAL A 331 -5.14 -9.08 -3.02
C VAL A 331 -6.39 -9.11 -3.89
N LYS A 332 -6.34 -9.80 -5.04
CA LYS A 332 -7.43 -9.83 -6.02
C LYS A 332 -7.72 -11.25 -6.55
N GLY A 333 -8.90 -11.41 -7.16
CA GLY A 333 -9.51 -12.71 -7.43
C GLY A 333 -8.83 -13.58 -8.48
N TYR A 334 -8.34 -13.02 -9.59
CA TYR A 334 -7.66 -13.81 -10.63
C TYR A 334 -6.20 -14.12 -10.25
N ARG A 335 -5.52 -14.96 -11.04
CA ARG A 335 -4.13 -15.38 -10.76
C ARG A 335 -3.05 -14.45 -11.35
N TYR A 336 -3.37 -13.61 -12.33
CA TYR A 336 -2.46 -12.60 -12.91
C TYR A 336 -1.08 -13.17 -13.29
N ASN A 337 -1.04 -14.35 -13.91
CA ASN A 337 0.19 -15.07 -14.27
C ASN A 337 1.16 -15.39 -13.09
N LEU A 338 0.74 -15.17 -11.84
CA LEU A 338 1.57 -15.42 -10.65
C LEU A 338 1.70 -16.92 -10.29
N HIS A 339 1.15 -17.81 -11.09
CA HIS A 339 1.18 -19.27 -10.87
C HIS A 339 2.45 -19.96 -11.40
N TYR A 340 3.28 -19.24 -12.16
CA TYR A 340 4.43 -19.85 -12.82
C TYR A 340 5.59 -20.22 -11.87
N ARG A 341 5.79 -19.45 -10.80
CA ARG A 341 6.85 -19.71 -9.81
C ARG A 341 6.37 -19.38 -8.40
N GLY A 342 6.98 -20.01 -7.41
CA GLY A 342 6.70 -19.75 -5.99
C GLY A 342 7.25 -18.43 -5.45
N ARG A 343 7.84 -17.59 -6.29
CA ARG A 343 8.28 -16.22 -6.01
C ARG A 343 7.83 -15.30 -7.16
N SER A 344 6.55 -15.46 -7.55
CA SER A 344 5.94 -14.57 -8.53
C SER A 344 5.25 -13.40 -7.82
N LEU A 345 5.41 -12.20 -8.36
CA LEU A 345 4.91 -10.97 -7.77
C LEU A 345 4.53 -9.97 -8.86
N LEU A 346 3.38 -9.31 -8.72
CA LEU A 346 3.08 -8.10 -9.46
C LEU A 346 3.41 -6.90 -8.56
N VAL A 347 4.07 -5.90 -9.11
CA VAL A 347 4.49 -4.70 -8.39
C VAL A 347 3.98 -3.47 -9.10
N GLU A 348 3.13 -2.70 -8.42
CA GLU A 348 2.71 -1.38 -8.86
C GLU A 348 3.73 -0.33 -8.40
N VAL A 349 4.31 0.42 -9.32
CA VAL A 349 5.30 1.46 -9.02
C VAL A 349 4.66 2.83 -9.22
N GLY A 350 4.14 3.40 -8.13
CA GLY A 350 3.35 4.62 -8.21
C GLY A 350 2.10 4.46 -9.07
N ALA A 351 1.70 5.54 -9.74
CA ALA A 351 0.54 5.59 -10.62
C ALA A 351 0.79 6.56 -11.79
N GLN A 352 -0.19 6.74 -12.69
CA GLN A 352 -0.11 7.64 -13.84
C GLN A 352 0.26 9.10 -13.48
N ASN A 353 -0.05 9.52 -12.25
CA ASN A 353 0.22 10.88 -11.76
C ASN A 353 1.65 11.07 -11.21
N ASN A 354 2.39 9.98 -11.02
CA ASN A 354 3.80 10.07 -10.68
C ASN A 354 4.64 10.47 -11.89
N THR A 355 5.77 11.13 -11.64
CA THR A 355 6.77 11.34 -12.69
C THR A 355 7.59 10.06 -12.91
N LEU A 356 8.11 9.90 -14.13
CA LEU A 356 9.02 8.81 -14.46
C LEU A 356 10.27 8.79 -13.54
N SER A 357 10.75 9.97 -13.14
CA SER A 357 11.89 10.10 -12.22
C SER A 357 11.56 9.53 -10.83
N GLU A 358 10.36 9.82 -10.29
CA GLU A 358 9.90 9.25 -9.01
C GLU A 358 9.81 7.72 -9.08
N ALA A 359 9.26 7.17 -10.19
CA ALA A 359 9.17 5.73 -10.38
C ALA A 359 10.55 5.05 -10.49
N LYS A 360 11.47 5.62 -11.27
CA LYS A 360 12.84 5.12 -11.41
C LYS A 360 13.63 5.19 -10.09
N ALA A 361 13.41 6.22 -9.28
CA ALA A 361 14.07 6.37 -7.98
C ALA A 361 13.72 5.23 -7.02
N SER A 362 12.50 4.69 -7.07
CA SER A 362 12.03 3.59 -6.23
C SER A 362 12.75 2.27 -6.48
N MET A 363 13.34 2.08 -7.65
CA MET A 363 13.93 0.81 -8.07
C MET A 363 15.18 0.42 -7.29
N SER A 364 15.90 1.38 -6.73
CA SER A 364 17.05 1.09 -5.86
C SER A 364 16.63 0.40 -4.57
N LEU A 365 15.53 0.88 -3.96
CA LEU A 365 15.00 0.30 -2.73
C LEU A 365 14.32 -1.05 -3.00
N LEU A 366 13.57 -1.18 -4.10
CA LEU A 366 12.98 -2.46 -4.49
C LEU A 366 14.06 -3.52 -4.75
N ALA A 367 15.15 -3.17 -5.43
CA ALA A 367 16.27 -4.08 -5.65
C ALA A 367 16.96 -4.49 -4.33
N GLU A 368 17.05 -3.60 -3.36
CA GLU A 368 17.57 -3.92 -2.03
C GLU A 368 16.65 -4.86 -1.27
N LEU A 369 15.34 -4.60 -1.26
CA LEU A 369 14.35 -5.48 -0.63
C LEU A 369 14.39 -6.89 -1.25
N LEU A 370 14.44 -7.00 -2.57
CA LEU A 370 14.56 -8.28 -3.29
C LEU A 370 15.86 -9.01 -2.89
N ASN A 371 17.00 -8.31 -2.86
CA ASN A 371 18.25 -8.92 -2.43
C ASN A 371 18.17 -9.42 -0.98
N ASN A 372 17.62 -8.65 -0.05
CA ASN A 372 17.55 -9.03 1.36
C ASN A 372 16.64 -10.23 1.64
N VAL A 373 15.54 -10.37 0.86
CA VAL A 373 14.62 -11.49 1.02
C VAL A 373 15.13 -12.75 0.33
N LEU A 374 15.78 -12.61 -0.82
CA LEU A 374 16.16 -13.74 -1.66
C LEU A 374 17.57 -14.27 -1.38
N TYR A 375 18.46 -13.44 -0.85
CA TYR A 375 19.88 -13.76 -0.58
C TYR A 375 20.29 -13.27 0.83
#